data_895411ed3ba6ec6a501f49146951d163
#
_entry.id   895411ed3ba6ec6a501f49146951d163
#
_cell.length_a   1.000
_cell.length_b   1.000
_cell.length_c   1.000
_cell.angle_alpha   90.00
_cell.angle_beta   90.00
_cell.angle_gamma   90.00
#
_symmetry.space_group_name_H-M   'P 1'
#
loop_
_entity.id
_entity.type
_entity.pdbx_description
1 polymer ?
#
loop_
_entity_poly.entity_id
_entity_poly.type
_entity_poly.pdbx_seq_one_letter_code
_entity_poly.pdbx_strand_id
1 'polypeptide(L)'
;MDMKGETDMPDFRVIVSDVQTGKAYQVEVSDASANTFVGKTIGSEIDGGTVGLPGYTLKITGGSDNGGFPMRNTLPGSKRRKVLVTGGRGFHPDEGGLRKRRSIRGNEISGDIAQINTAVTKYGSSSVASLLGDEPPEEEVEVEEVVEAAEEAKGASEAVEEAAEADETEEVAESEDAEEKS
;
A
#
# COMPACT_ATOMS: atom_id res chain seq x y z
N MET A 1 40.21 -8.65 -31.01
CA MET A 1 38.78 -9.05 -30.90
C MET A 1 38.48 -9.02 -29.40
N ASP A 2 38.13 -7.82 -28.95
CA ASP A 2 37.73 -7.60 -27.56
C ASP A 2 36.30 -8.08 -27.37
N MET A 3 36.19 -9.26 -26.76
CA MET A 3 34.90 -9.69 -26.20
C MET A 3 34.67 -8.93 -24.89
N LYS A 4 34.17 -7.71 -25.02
CA LYS A 4 33.63 -6.98 -23.90
C LYS A 4 32.31 -7.67 -23.53
N GLY A 5 32.42 -8.63 -22.63
CA GLY A 5 31.25 -9.19 -21.94
C GLY A 5 30.66 -8.10 -21.03
N GLU A 6 29.91 -7.20 -21.63
CA GLU A 6 28.99 -6.31 -20.93
C GLU A 6 27.94 -7.25 -20.33
N THR A 7 28.12 -7.59 -19.06
CA THR A 7 27.02 -8.14 -18.26
C THR A 7 25.99 -7.01 -18.13
N ASP A 8 25.09 -6.96 -19.12
CA ASP A 8 23.93 -6.07 -19.13
C ASP A 8 23.08 -6.46 -17.92
N MET A 9 23.35 -5.79 -16.78
CA MET A 9 22.57 -6.01 -15.58
C MET A 9 21.18 -5.41 -15.81
N PRO A 10 20.12 -6.17 -15.60
CA PRO A 10 18.79 -5.67 -15.85
C PRO A 10 18.41 -4.59 -14.85
N ASP A 11 17.89 -3.48 -15.36
CA ASP A 11 17.29 -2.42 -14.55
C ASP A 11 15.77 -2.58 -14.60
N PHE A 12 15.16 -2.67 -13.44
CA PHE A 12 13.70 -2.81 -13.32
C PHE A 12 13.08 -1.61 -12.65
N ARG A 13 11.98 -1.12 -13.18
CA ARG A 13 11.06 -0.24 -12.48
C ARG A 13 10.06 -1.07 -11.69
N VAL A 14 10.23 -1.11 -10.38
CA VAL A 14 9.33 -1.83 -9.48
C VAL A 14 8.25 -0.88 -8.97
N ILE A 15 6.99 -1.21 -9.21
CA ILE A 15 5.85 -0.48 -8.67
C ILE A 15 5.33 -1.24 -7.47
N VAL A 16 5.42 -0.62 -6.31
CA VAL A 16 4.91 -1.13 -5.05
C VAL A 16 3.53 -0.53 -4.80
N SER A 17 2.50 -1.35 -4.83
CA SER A 17 1.13 -0.95 -4.55
C SER A 17 0.80 -1.26 -3.10
N ASP A 18 0.45 -0.25 -2.34
CA ASP A 18 -0.07 -0.38 -1.00
C ASP A 18 -1.59 -0.52 -1.05
N VAL A 19 -2.09 -1.65 -0.58
CA VAL A 19 -3.52 -1.97 -0.61
C VAL A 19 -4.29 -1.20 0.47
N GLN A 20 -3.64 -0.83 1.57
CA GLN A 20 -4.30 -0.11 2.68
C GLN A 20 -4.53 1.36 2.36
N THR A 21 -3.49 2.04 1.86
CA THR A 21 -3.58 3.47 1.53
C THR A 21 -4.10 3.73 0.12
N GLY A 22 -4.11 2.70 -0.76
CA GLY A 22 -4.47 2.83 -2.17
C GLY A 22 -3.45 3.58 -3.02
N LYS A 23 -2.28 3.87 -2.49
CA LYS A 23 -1.17 4.55 -3.19
C LYS A 23 -0.25 3.53 -3.86
N ALA A 24 0.49 3.98 -4.88
CA ALA A 24 1.51 3.19 -5.56
C ALA A 24 2.78 4.02 -5.68
N TYR A 25 3.91 3.39 -5.37
CA TYR A 25 5.23 4.00 -5.35
C TYR A 25 6.11 3.33 -6.42
N GLN A 26 6.88 4.14 -7.14
CA GLN A 26 7.81 3.64 -8.14
C GLN A 26 9.23 3.69 -7.61
N VAL A 27 9.93 2.55 -7.69
CA VAL A 27 11.32 2.40 -7.28
C VAL A 27 12.12 1.80 -8.42
N GLU A 28 13.28 2.34 -8.68
CA GLU A 28 14.22 1.78 -9.65
C GLU A 28 15.17 0.82 -8.92
N VAL A 29 15.27 -0.39 -9.45
CA VAL A 29 16.07 -1.47 -8.88
C VAL A 29 17.08 -1.93 -9.92
N SER A 30 18.35 -1.80 -9.61
CA SER A 30 19.47 -2.17 -10.45
C SER A 30 20.38 -3.21 -9.77
N ASP A 31 21.36 -3.71 -10.50
CA ASP A 31 22.47 -4.53 -10.02
C ASP A 31 22.04 -5.84 -9.30
N ALA A 32 22.62 -6.06 -8.13
CA ALA A 32 22.42 -7.28 -7.34
C ALA A 32 20.95 -7.43 -6.87
N SER A 33 20.26 -6.33 -6.58
CA SER A 33 18.87 -6.33 -6.16
C SER A 33 17.94 -6.76 -7.31
N ALA A 34 18.26 -6.37 -8.55
CA ALA A 34 17.51 -6.78 -9.74
C ALA A 34 17.60 -8.30 -9.97
N ASN A 35 18.74 -8.92 -9.68
CA ASN A 35 18.91 -10.36 -9.85
C ASN A 35 17.97 -11.20 -8.97
N THR A 36 17.51 -10.66 -7.85
CA THR A 36 16.54 -11.33 -6.97
C THR A 36 15.18 -11.53 -7.65
N PHE A 37 14.83 -10.67 -8.61
CA PHE A 37 13.58 -10.75 -9.38
C PHE A 37 13.67 -11.71 -10.56
N VAL A 38 14.86 -11.90 -11.14
CA VAL A 38 15.06 -12.76 -12.31
C VAL A 38 14.70 -14.20 -11.97
N GLY A 39 13.91 -14.85 -12.85
CA GLY A 39 13.43 -16.22 -12.68
C GLY A 39 12.21 -16.35 -11.73
N LYS A 40 11.80 -15.28 -11.05
CA LYS A 40 10.56 -15.29 -10.28
C LYS A 40 9.34 -15.24 -11.20
N THR A 41 8.24 -15.80 -10.73
CA THR A 41 6.98 -15.85 -11.47
C THR A 41 5.93 -14.93 -10.86
N ILE A 42 4.93 -14.60 -11.65
CA ILE A 42 3.75 -13.86 -11.15
C ILE A 42 3.10 -14.69 -10.03
N GLY A 43 2.86 -14.07 -8.88
CA GLY A 43 2.32 -14.69 -7.67
C GLY A 43 3.38 -15.08 -6.64
N SER A 44 4.68 -15.08 -6.98
CA SER A 44 5.77 -15.30 -6.02
C SER A 44 5.88 -14.14 -5.03
N GLU A 45 6.31 -14.46 -3.83
CA GLU A 45 6.62 -13.49 -2.77
C GLU A 45 8.12 -13.17 -2.78
N ILE A 46 8.43 -11.91 -2.48
CA ILE A 46 9.79 -11.37 -2.41
C ILE A 46 9.91 -10.52 -1.15
N ASP A 47 11.11 -10.52 -0.57
CA ASP A 47 11.43 -9.64 0.54
C ASP A 47 11.50 -8.17 0.07
N GLY A 48 10.82 -7.29 0.78
CA GLY A 48 10.80 -5.85 0.52
C GLY A 48 12.15 -5.16 0.71
N GLY A 49 13.09 -5.78 1.45
CA GLY A 49 14.44 -5.26 1.61
C GLY A 49 15.17 -5.01 0.29
N THR A 50 14.85 -5.76 -0.77
CA THR A 50 15.40 -5.56 -2.12
C THR A 50 14.96 -4.26 -2.79
N VAL A 51 13.86 -3.67 -2.33
CA VAL A 51 13.24 -2.45 -2.89
C VAL A 51 13.36 -1.27 -1.89
N GLY A 52 14.14 -1.43 -0.81
CA GLY A 52 14.27 -0.39 0.21
C GLY A 52 13.17 -0.40 1.28
N LEU A 53 12.39 -1.49 1.37
CA LEU A 53 11.29 -1.64 2.34
C LEU A 53 11.60 -2.78 3.33
N PRO A 54 12.46 -2.57 4.34
CA PRO A 54 12.82 -3.60 5.31
C PRO A 54 11.59 -4.06 6.12
N GLY A 55 11.46 -5.38 6.29
CA GLY A 55 10.36 -5.98 7.05
C GLY A 55 9.05 -6.13 6.27
N TYR A 56 9.01 -5.72 5.01
CA TYR A 56 7.86 -5.91 4.11
C TYR A 56 7.98 -7.20 3.31
N THR A 57 6.86 -7.81 2.97
CA THR A 57 6.79 -8.88 1.97
C THR A 57 5.94 -8.42 0.80
N LEU A 58 6.50 -8.50 -0.40
CA LEU A 58 5.88 -8.06 -1.64
C LEU A 58 5.50 -9.27 -2.48
N LYS A 59 4.31 -9.26 -3.06
CA LYS A 59 3.84 -10.26 -4.02
C LYS A 59 3.86 -9.71 -5.43
N ILE A 60 4.48 -10.42 -6.37
CA ILE A 60 4.48 -10.05 -7.79
C ILE A 60 3.08 -10.24 -8.36
N THR A 61 2.48 -9.15 -8.86
CA THR A 61 1.15 -9.16 -9.48
C THR A 61 1.21 -9.19 -11.00
N GLY A 62 2.31 -8.76 -11.60
CA GLY A 62 2.50 -8.71 -13.03
C GLY A 62 3.63 -7.80 -13.45
N GLY A 63 3.65 -7.43 -14.72
CA GLY A 63 4.66 -6.52 -15.26
C GLY A 63 4.48 -6.30 -16.75
N SER A 64 5.40 -5.55 -17.34
CA SER A 64 5.50 -5.31 -18.78
C SER A 64 6.93 -5.37 -19.26
N ASP A 65 7.07 -5.79 -20.50
CA ASP A 65 8.31 -5.87 -21.26
C ASP A 65 8.75 -4.46 -21.73
N ASN A 66 10.02 -4.29 -22.12
CA ASN A 66 10.57 -3.08 -22.76
C ASN A 66 9.76 -2.63 -23.99
N GLY A 67 9.09 -3.55 -24.69
CA GLY A 67 8.16 -3.24 -25.77
C GLY A 67 6.72 -2.92 -25.33
N GLY A 68 6.45 -2.81 -24.04
CA GLY A 68 5.13 -2.51 -23.48
C GLY A 68 4.16 -3.69 -23.46
N PHE A 69 4.62 -4.93 -23.77
CA PHE A 69 3.75 -6.11 -23.77
C PHE A 69 3.54 -6.62 -22.33
N PRO A 70 2.27 -6.82 -21.90
CA PRO A 70 1.99 -7.25 -20.56
C PRO A 70 2.34 -8.71 -20.32
N MET A 71 2.74 -9.01 -19.08
CA MET A 71 2.91 -10.37 -18.59
C MET A 71 1.55 -11.01 -18.26
N ARG A 72 1.46 -12.33 -18.46
CA ARG A 72 0.25 -13.10 -18.17
C ARG A 72 0.57 -14.35 -17.36
N ASN A 73 -0.12 -14.51 -16.23
CA ASN A 73 0.10 -15.62 -15.31
C ASN A 73 -0.17 -17.01 -15.94
N THR A 74 -1.15 -17.10 -16.83
CA THR A 74 -1.54 -18.38 -17.47
C THR A 74 -0.57 -18.85 -18.56
N LEU A 75 0.43 -18.04 -18.93
CA LEU A 75 1.38 -18.36 -19.98
C LEU A 75 2.75 -18.71 -19.36
N PRO A 76 3.17 -19.98 -19.35
CA PRO A 76 4.43 -20.37 -18.73
C PRO A 76 5.64 -19.90 -19.54
N GLY A 77 6.72 -19.57 -18.80
CA GLY A 77 8.03 -19.17 -19.32
C GLY A 77 8.19 -17.67 -19.48
N SER A 78 9.39 -17.25 -19.93
CA SER A 78 9.79 -15.85 -20.03
C SER A 78 9.58 -15.23 -21.42
N LYS A 79 9.34 -16.05 -22.45
CA LYS A 79 9.32 -15.60 -23.85
C LYS A 79 8.01 -14.90 -24.24
N ARG A 80 8.13 -13.92 -25.18
CA ARG A 80 6.99 -13.27 -25.81
C ARG A 80 6.35 -14.23 -26.85
N ARG A 81 5.02 -14.37 -26.81
CA ARG A 81 4.26 -15.22 -27.73
C ARG A 81 3.02 -14.50 -28.24
N LYS A 82 2.62 -14.80 -29.50
CA LYS A 82 1.33 -14.36 -30.05
C LYS A 82 0.26 -15.37 -29.65
N VAL A 83 -0.67 -14.96 -28.80
CA VAL A 83 -1.75 -15.81 -28.29
C VAL A 83 -3.09 -15.26 -28.75
N LEU A 84 -4.03 -16.15 -29.11
CA LEU A 84 -5.41 -15.78 -29.37
C LEU A 84 -6.13 -15.50 -28.06
N VAL A 85 -6.58 -14.27 -27.90
CA VAL A 85 -7.24 -13.80 -26.68
C VAL A 85 -8.65 -13.28 -26.97
N THR A 86 -9.54 -13.52 -26.02
CA THR A 86 -10.93 -13.04 -26.03
C THR A 86 -11.13 -11.81 -25.16
N GLY A 87 -10.16 -11.51 -24.27
CA GLY A 87 -10.21 -10.38 -23.36
C GLY A 87 -9.21 -10.51 -22.23
N GLY A 88 -9.17 -9.51 -21.35
CA GLY A 88 -8.29 -9.43 -20.17
C GLY A 88 -7.06 -8.56 -20.40
N ARG A 89 -5.99 -8.79 -19.61
CA ARG A 89 -4.77 -7.98 -19.67
C ARG A 89 -4.19 -7.97 -21.08
N GLY A 90 -3.99 -6.77 -21.65
CA GLY A 90 -3.44 -6.56 -23.00
C GLY A 90 -4.44 -6.62 -24.15
N PHE A 91 -5.71 -6.89 -23.87
CA PHE A 91 -6.77 -6.82 -24.88
C PHE A 91 -8.15 -6.59 -24.26
N HIS A 92 -8.79 -5.51 -24.64
CA HIS A 92 -10.18 -5.17 -24.31
C HIS A 92 -10.96 -5.17 -25.62
N PRO A 93 -11.86 -6.13 -25.86
CA PRO A 93 -12.68 -6.16 -27.06
C PRO A 93 -13.78 -5.10 -27.00
N ASP A 94 -14.04 -4.44 -28.12
CA ASP A 94 -15.13 -3.47 -28.29
C ASP A 94 -16.48 -4.18 -28.45
N GLU A 95 -16.45 -5.42 -29.02
CA GLU A 95 -17.62 -6.23 -29.30
C GLU A 95 -17.57 -7.58 -28.56
N GLY A 96 -18.70 -8.06 -28.10
CA GLY A 96 -18.82 -9.37 -27.47
C GLY A 96 -18.44 -10.51 -28.42
N GLY A 97 -17.58 -11.42 -27.98
CA GLY A 97 -17.11 -12.57 -28.77
C GLY A 97 -15.92 -12.31 -29.71
N LEU A 98 -15.45 -11.06 -29.82
CA LEU A 98 -14.28 -10.71 -30.63
C LEU A 98 -13.03 -11.40 -30.10
N ARG A 99 -12.32 -12.08 -30.98
CA ARG A 99 -11.03 -12.74 -30.72
C ARG A 99 -9.93 -12.13 -31.55
N LYS A 100 -8.80 -11.80 -30.93
CA LYS A 100 -7.66 -11.21 -31.61
C LYS A 100 -6.35 -11.84 -31.19
N ARG A 101 -5.40 -12.02 -32.12
CA ARG A 101 -4.04 -12.42 -31.77
C ARG A 101 -3.28 -11.21 -31.21
N ARG A 102 -2.81 -11.31 -29.98
CA ARG A 102 -1.98 -10.29 -29.31
C ARG A 102 -0.67 -10.89 -28.84
N SER A 103 0.39 -10.09 -28.89
CA SER A 103 1.67 -10.43 -28.29
C SER A 103 1.55 -10.25 -26.78
N ILE A 104 1.87 -11.29 -26.04
CA ILE A 104 1.83 -11.31 -24.58
C ILE A 104 3.10 -11.98 -24.09
N ARG A 105 3.62 -11.54 -22.96
CA ARG A 105 4.78 -12.11 -22.30
C ARG A 105 4.35 -13.21 -21.31
N GLY A 106 5.24 -14.17 -21.07
CA GLY A 106 5.00 -15.24 -20.10
C GLY A 106 4.97 -14.73 -18.64
N ASN A 107 4.82 -15.64 -17.70
CA ASN A 107 4.69 -15.35 -16.29
C ASN A 107 6.03 -15.21 -15.55
N GLU A 108 7.15 -15.54 -16.18
CA GLU A 108 8.49 -15.52 -15.60
C GLU A 108 9.23 -14.23 -15.94
N ILE A 109 9.87 -13.63 -14.94
CA ILE A 109 10.65 -12.40 -15.08
C ILE A 109 12.02 -12.74 -15.69
N SER A 110 12.39 -12.01 -16.71
CA SER A 110 13.71 -12.06 -17.36
C SER A 110 14.25 -10.65 -17.55
N GLY A 111 15.53 -10.50 -17.95
CA GLY A 111 16.16 -9.20 -18.16
C GLY A 111 15.49 -8.27 -19.16
N ASP A 112 14.59 -8.80 -20.04
CA ASP A 112 13.85 -7.95 -20.98
C ASP A 112 12.61 -7.26 -20.38
N ILE A 113 12.29 -7.50 -19.12
CA ILE A 113 11.18 -6.82 -18.42
C ILE A 113 11.64 -5.42 -18.04
N ALA A 114 10.80 -4.41 -18.28
CA ALA A 114 11.07 -3.04 -17.89
C ALA A 114 10.39 -2.66 -16.57
N GLN A 115 9.17 -3.16 -16.38
CA GLN A 115 8.37 -2.81 -15.22
C GLN A 115 7.82 -4.06 -14.53
N ILE A 116 7.95 -4.08 -13.21
CA ILE A 116 7.42 -5.14 -12.34
C ILE A 116 6.41 -4.50 -11.40
N ASN A 117 5.20 -5.03 -11.36
CA ASN A 117 4.17 -4.59 -10.44
C ASN A 117 4.11 -5.54 -9.26
N THR A 118 4.18 -4.98 -8.06
CA THR A 118 4.08 -5.71 -6.79
C THR A 118 2.96 -5.15 -5.93
N ALA A 119 2.47 -5.95 -5.01
CA ALA A 119 1.53 -5.52 -3.98
C ALA A 119 2.06 -5.95 -2.62
N VAL A 120 1.87 -5.11 -1.62
CA VAL A 120 2.25 -5.40 -0.23
C VAL A 120 1.34 -6.51 0.31
N THR A 121 1.96 -7.59 0.83
CA THR A 121 1.25 -8.71 1.49
C THR A 121 1.41 -8.64 3.00
N LYS A 122 2.63 -8.33 3.47
CA LYS A 122 2.91 -8.11 4.89
C LYS A 122 3.53 -6.74 5.08
N TYR A 123 3.10 -6.04 6.11
CA TYR A 123 3.54 -4.70 6.45
C TYR A 123 4.66 -4.75 7.50
N GLY A 124 5.64 -3.86 7.33
CA GLY A 124 6.71 -3.62 8.30
C GLY A 124 6.28 -2.66 9.41
N SER A 125 7.24 -2.23 10.23
CA SER A 125 7.01 -1.31 11.35
C SER A 125 6.91 0.17 10.94
N SER A 126 7.52 0.55 9.80
CA SER A 126 7.53 1.94 9.30
C SER A 126 6.58 2.06 8.11
N SER A 127 6.00 3.23 7.85
CA SER A 127 5.10 3.42 6.69
C SER A 127 5.86 3.34 5.36
N VAL A 128 5.19 2.90 4.28
CA VAL A 128 5.79 2.86 2.93
C VAL A 128 6.14 4.27 2.45
N ALA A 129 5.30 5.25 2.79
CA ALA A 129 5.49 6.64 2.43
C ALA A 129 6.75 7.23 3.06
N SER A 130 7.00 7.00 4.35
CA SER A 130 8.21 7.44 5.06
C SER A 130 9.49 6.82 4.49
N LEU A 131 9.44 5.53 4.10
CA LEU A 131 10.63 4.82 3.59
C LEU A 131 10.99 5.21 2.16
N LEU A 132 10.01 5.54 1.32
CA LEU A 132 10.22 5.91 -0.09
C LEU A 132 10.24 7.41 -0.33
N GLY A 133 10.13 8.24 0.73
CA GLY A 133 10.33 9.68 0.68
C GLY A 133 9.20 10.45 -0.03
N ASP A 134 8.00 9.88 -0.11
CA ASP A 134 6.83 10.51 -0.73
C ASP A 134 5.91 11.18 0.32
N GLU A 135 6.32 11.19 1.60
CA GLU A 135 5.69 12.03 2.61
C GLU A 135 6.27 13.44 2.50
N PRO A 136 5.41 14.47 2.35
CA PRO A 136 5.81 15.80 2.76
C PRO A 136 6.26 15.69 4.24
N PRO A 137 7.30 16.43 4.66
CA PRO A 137 7.73 16.37 6.04
C PRO A 137 6.48 16.51 6.90
N GLU A 138 6.20 15.49 7.72
CA GLU A 138 5.18 15.62 8.75
C GLU A 138 5.61 16.85 9.54
N GLU A 139 4.89 17.95 9.38
CA GLU A 139 4.86 18.98 10.42
C GLU A 139 4.55 18.20 11.68
N GLU A 140 5.51 18.19 12.60
CA GLU A 140 5.30 17.77 13.96
C GLU A 140 4.08 18.58 14.43
N VAL A 141 2.89 17.99 14.27
CA VAL A 141 1.68 18.50 14.88
C VAL A 141 1.94 18.32 16.36
N GLU A 142 2.32 19.42 16.97
CA GLU A 142 2.61 19.57 18.37
C GLU A 142 1.51 18.86 19.16
N VAL A 143 1.89 17.73 19.74
CA VAL A 143 1.02 16.94 20.62
C VAL A 143 0.75 17.71 21.92
N GLU A 144 1.37 18.88 22.10
CA GLU A 144 1.16 19.76 23.26
C GLU A 144 -0.23 20.42 23.28
N GLU A 145 -0.82 20.77 22.12
CA GLU A 145 -2.12 21.48 22.11
C GLU A 145 -3.31 20.57 22.44
N VAL A 146 -3.16 19.26 22.24
CA VAL A 146 -4.22 18.28 22.54
C VAL A 146 -4.26 17.91 24.02
N VAL A 147 -3.15 18.07 24.75
CA VAL A 147 -3.08 17.79 26.19
C VAL A 147 -3.69 18.93 26.97
N GLU A 148 -3.50 20.21 26.58
CA GLU A 148 -4.05 21.37 27.25
C GLU A 148 -5.58 21.48 27.05
N ALA A 149 -6.10 21.11 25.86
CA ALA A 149 -7.54 21.06 25.63
C ALA A 149 -8.24 19.91 26.37
N ALA A 150 -7.53 18.84 26.69
CA ALA A 150 -8.07 17.71 27.48
C ALA A 150 -8.09 18.01 29.00
N GLU A 151 -7.22 18.90 29.47
CA GLU A 151 -7.15 19.30 30.87
C GLU A 151 -8.21 20.37 31.19
N GLU A 152 -8.49 21.32 30.29
CA GLU A 152 -9.60 22.25 30.40
C GLU A 152 -10.98 21.58 30.33
N ALA A 153 -11.15 20.53 29.54
CA ALA A 153 -12.40 19.77 29.48
C ALA A 153 -12.68 18.96 30.75
N LYS A 154 -11.65 18.53 31.48
CA LYS A 154 -11.82 17.86 32.78
C LYS A 154 -12.21 18.84 33.92
N GLY A 155 -11.67 20.04 33.90
CA GLY A 155 -12.02 21.09 34.88
C GLY A 155 -13.46 21.57 34.74
N ALA A 156 -14.00 21.57 33.50
CA ALA A 156 -15.39 21.96 33.27
C ALA A 156 -16.42 20.89 33.66
N SER A 157 -16.05 19.59 33.59
CA SER A 157 -16.94 18.50 33.98
C SER A 157 -17.08 18.36 35.52
N GLU A 158 -16.02 18.68 36.26
CA GLU A 158 -16.02 18.60 37.72
C GLU A 158 -16.83 19.75 38.34
N ALA A 159 -16.82 20.93 37.73
CA ALA A 159 -17.59 22.09 38.20
C ALA A 159 -19.13 21.94 37.93
N VAL A 160 -19.51 21.15 36.94
CA VAL A 160 -20.93 20.86 36.62
C VAL A 160 -21.49 19.78 37.55
N GLU A 161 -20.66 18.84 38.02
CA GLU A 161 -21.09 17.77 38.91
C GLU A 161 -21.30 18.31 40.36
N GLU A 162 -20.48 19.25 40.80
CA GLU A 162 -20.62 19.88 42.10
C GLU A 162 -21.85 20.84 42.18
N ALA A 163 -22.23 21.45 41.06
CA ALA A 163 -23.45 22.28 40.98
C ALA A 163 -24.74 21.46 40.92
N ALA A 164 -24.70 20.25 40.40
CA ALA A 164 -25.85 19.33 40.34
C ALA A 164 -26.18 18.71 41.70
N GLU A 165 -25.14 18.43 42.52
CA GLU A 165 -25.32 17.86 43.85
C GLU A 165 -25.88 18.87 44.88
N ALA A 166 -25.63 20.18 44.68
CA ALA A 166 -26.17 21.24 45.51
C ALA A 166 -27.66 21.51 45.27
N ASP A 167 -28.16 21.29 44.03
CA ASP A 167 -29.55 21.51 43.68
C ASP A 167 -30.47 20.36 44.18
N GLU A 168 -29.94 19.12 44.21
CA GLU A 168 -30.70 17.95 44.67
C GLU A 168 -30.91 17.91 46.17
N THR A 169 -30.03 18.56 46.96
CA THR A 169 -30.18 18.66 48.41
C THR A 169 -31.18 19.73 48.86
N GLU A 170 -31.46 20.74 48.03
CA GLU A 170 -32.43 21.81 48.36
C GLU A 170 -33.87 21.34 48.06
N GLU A 171 -34.09 20.54 47.04
CA GLU A 171 -35.42 20.01 46.68
C GLU A 171 -35.95 18.95 47.68
N VAL A 172 -35.04 18.16 48.30
CA VAL A 172 -35.40 17.16 49.33
C VAL A 172 -35.79 17.83 50.66
N ALA A 173 -35.20 18.98 50.98
CA ALA A 173 -35.52 19.72 52.23
C ALA A 173 -36.88 20.42 52.20
N GLU A 174 -37.35 20.84 51.00
CA GLU A 174 -38.63 21.50 50.83
C GLU A 174 -39.84 20.50 50.78
N SER A 175 -39.57 19.24 50.45
CA SER A 175 -40.62 18.21 50.41
C SER A 175 -40.95 17.58 51.78
N GLU A 176 -40.03 17.61 52.76
CA GLU A 176 -40.28 17.09 54.10
C GLU A 176 -41.13 18.05 54.97
N ASP A 177 -41.06 19.38 54.72
CA ASP A 177 -41.81 20.38 55.49
C ASP A 177 -43.29 20.47 55.06
N ALA A 178 -43.66 19.87 53.94
CA ALA A 178 -45.05 19.89 53.40
C ALA A 178 -45.92 18.72 53.93
N GLU A 179 -45.31 17.62 54.44
CA GLU A 179 -46.04 16.46 54.98
C GLU A 179 -46.42 16.59 56.47
N GLU A 180 -45.75 17.45 57.23
CA GLU A 180 -46.05 17.61 58.67
C GLU A 180 -47.21 18.57 58.98
N LYS A 181 -47.83 19.21 57.97
CA LYS A 181 -48.96 20.16 58.14
C LYS A 181 -50.29 19.73 57.49
N SER A 182 -50.56 18.43 57.35
CA SER A 182 -51.88 18.01 56.88
C SER A 182 -52.57 17.06 57.86
#